data_0ac1147cf3cc5529509f3764cb7bb9db
#
_entry.id   0ac1147cf3cc5529509f3764cb7bb9db
#
_cell.length_a   1.000
_cell.length_b   1.000
_cell.length_c   1.000
_cell.angle_alpha   90.00
_cell.angle_beta   90.00
_cell.angle_gamma   90.00
#
_symmetry.space_group_name_H-M   'P 1'
#
loop_
_entity.id
_entity.type
_entity.pdbx_description
1 polymer ?
#
loop_
_entity_poly.entity_id
_entity_poly.type
_entity_poly.pdbx_seq_one_letter_code
_entity_poly.pdbx_strand_id
1 'polypeptide(L)'
;NSSFPADLFGLYFYGNKKFAGTQADISDFNYEAIQYQQLQFGYGKIKKSGSSEFEYYGGISFLNGQSYLDISTTRGSIYTQPDGEYADLDIRLESRQSDTTKSNFGSSNGLGASLDLMVSYKMENEIRISLSATDIGMIAWNNKTSYFVVDTTYRFEGLSVNNLFDSLYLDITSEAEFVDGFKEDRKKEGFTSVL
;
A
#
# COMPACT_ATOMS: atom_id res chain seq x y z
N ASN A 1 -1.83 5.08 2.43
CA ASN A 1 -1.89 4.52 3.78
C ASN A 1 -0.77 3.49 3.94
N SER A 2 -0.05 3.50 5.09
CA SER A 2 1.04 2.54 5.30
C SER A 2 1.23 2.26 6.79
N SER A 3 1.48 0.99 7.12
CA SER A 3 1.88 0.50 8.43
C SER A 3 3.08 -0.43 8.27
N PHE A 4 4.11 -0.22 9.08
CA PHE A 4 5.35 -1.00 9.03
C PHE A 4 5.65 -1.57 10.41
N PRO A 5 5.76 -2.90 10.56
CA PRO A 5 6.17 -3.53 11.81
C PRO A 5 7.60 -3.11 12.19
N ALA A 6 7.85 -2.93 13.48
CA ALA A 6 9.15 -2.43 13.97
C ALA A 6 10.30 -3.39 13.63
N ASP A 7 10.06 -4.71 13.65
CA ASP A 7 11.08 -5.69 13.35
C ASP A 7 11.50 -5.71 11.89
N LEU A 8 10.63 -5.23 10.97
CA LEU A 8 10.98 -5.06 9.55
C LEU A 8 12.15 -4.06 9.39
N PHE A 9 12.16 -2.96 10.15
CA PHE A 9 13.29 -2.03 10.17
C PHE A 9 14.54 -2.68 10.77
N GLY A 10 14.37 -3.49 11.82
CA GLY A 10 15.45 -4.27 12.41
C GLY A 10 16.10 -5.20 11.40
N LEU A 11 15.30 -5.93 10.64
CA LEU A 11 15.77 -6.82 9.57
C LEU A 11 16.46 -6.05 8.43
N TYR A 12 15.88 -4.92 8.01
CA TYR A 12 16.43 -4.11 6.91
C TYR A 12 17.82 -3.52 7.26
N PHE A 13 17.98 -2.93 8.47
CA PHE A 13 19.21 -2.24 8.83
C PHE A 13 20.29 -3.14 9.45
N TYR A 14 19.90 -4.20 10.15
CA TYR A 14 20.82 -5.04 10.94
C TYR A 14 20.84 -6.50 10.48
N GLY A 15 19.97 -6.85 9.51
CA GLY A 15 19.81 -8.23 9.07
C GLY A 15 19.18 -9.14 10.14
N ASN A 16 19.13 -10.43 9.83
CA ASN A 16 18.51 -11.43 10.70
C ASN A 16 19.38 -11.81 11.93
N LYS A 17 20.66 -11.43 11.97
CA LYS A 17 21.58 -11.75 13.08
C LYS A 17 21.08 -11.23 14.43
N LYS A 18 20.40 -10.08 14.45
CA LYS A 18 19.78 -9.52 15.65
C LYS A 18 18.72 -10.43 16.25
N PHE A 19 18.10 -11.25 15.42
CA PHE A 19 17.02 -12.16 15.77
C PHE A 19 17.49 -13.61 15.94
N ALA A 20 18.80 -13.86 16.07
CA ALA A 20 19.35 -15.21 16.27
C ALA A 20 18.76 -15.84 17.54
N GLY A 21 18.15 -17.02 17.41
CA GLY A 21 17.42 -17.71 18.48
C GLY A 21 16.04 -17.16 18.80
N THR A 22 15.56 -16.14 18.05
CA THR A 22 14.26 -15.51 18.26
C THR A 22 13.51 -15.36 16.93
N GLN A 23 12.28 -14.88 17.01
CA GLN A 23 11.42 -14.63 15.86
C GLN A 23 11.25 -13.12 15.68
N ALA A 24 11.48 -12.63 14.47
CA ALA A 24 11.10 -11.29 14.05
C ALA A 24 9.66 -11.30 13.57
N ASP A 25 8.84 -10.39 14.05
CA ASP A 25 7.45 -10.22 13.64
C ASP A 25 7.35 -9.20 12.50
N ILE A 26 6.90 -9.66 11.33
CA ILE A 26 6.64 -8.83 10.14
C ILE A 26 5.17 -8.87 9.72
N SER A 27 4.28 -9.32 10.63
CA SER A 27 2.84 -9.22 10.45
C SER A 27 2.35 -7.76 10.49
N ASP A 28 1.12 -7.54 10.07
CA ASP A 28 0.48 -6.21 10.03
C ASP A 28 1.22 -5.16 9.17
N PHE A 29 2.10 -5.63 8.25
CA PHE A 29 2.60 -4.75 7.21
C PHE A 29 1.45 -4.39 6.27
N ASN A 30 1.30 -3.11 5.99
CA ASN A 30 0.35 -2.59 5.02
C ASN A 30 0.99 -1.45 4.24
N TYR A 31 0.84 -1.49 2.93
CA TYR A 31 1.24 -0.42 2.03
C TYR A 31 0.20 -0.26 0.94
N GLU A 32 -0.47 0.88 0.91
CA GLU A 32 -1.44 1.24 -0.11
C GLU A 32 -1.01 2.51 -0.83
N ALA A 33 -0.97 2.46 -2.15
CA ALA A 33 -0.67 3.59 -3.02
C ALA A 33 -1.72 3.70 -4.13
N ILE A 34 -2.34 4.87 -4.24
CA ILE A 34 -3.34 5.20 -5.24
C ILE A 34 -2.84 6.41 -6.03
N GLN A 35 -2.84 6.30 -7.36
CA GLN A 35 -2.57 7.41 -8.25
C GLN A 35 -3.78 7.62 -9.16
N TYR A 36 -4.28 8.85 -9.19
CA TYR A 36 -5.42 9.23 -10.02
C TYR A 36 -5.29 10.67 -10.52
N GLN A 37 -6.02 10.97 -11.58
CA GLN A 37 -6.27 12.32 -12.06
C GLN A 37 -7.67 12.74 -11.64
N GLN A 38 -7.82 13.99 -11.21
CA GLN A 38 -9.07 14.54 -10.73
C GLN A 38 -9.47 15.76 -11.56
N LEU A 39 -10.72 15.79 -11.99
CA LEU A 39 -11.36 16.97 -12.55
C LEU A 39 -12.51 17.38 -11.66
N GLN A 40 -12.36 18.52 -10.98
CA GLN A 40 -13.29 18.98 -9.97
C GLN A 40 -14.07 20.21 -10.46
N PHE A 41 -15.36 20.21 -10.16
CA PHE A 41 -16.26 21.36 -10.30
C PHE A 41 -16.87 21.66 -8.94
N GLY A 42 -16.77 22.91 -8.52
CA GLY A 42 -17.29 23.31 -7.21
C GLY A 42 -17.96 24.67 -7.25
N TYR A 43 -18.82 24.88 -6.29
CA TYR A 43 -19.49 26.13 -6.05
C TYR A 43 -19.44 26.50 -4.57
N GLY A 44 -19.07 27.74 -4.27
CA GLY A 44 -19.07 28.25 -2.91
C GLY A 44 -19.68 29.65 -2.86
N LYS A 45 -20.21 30.02 -1.70
CA LYS A 45 -20.77 31.34 -1.45
C LYS A 45 -20.51 31.76 -0.01
N ILE A 46 -20.23 33.08 0.14
CA ILE A 46 -20.12 33.75 1.44
C ILE A 46 -21.33 34.65 1.59
N LYS A 47 -22.04 34.52 2.72
CA LYS A 47 -23.10 35.41 3.15
C LYS A 47 -22.62 36.19 4.35
N LYS A 48 -22.69 37.55 4.26
CA LYS A 48 -22.32 38.46 5.36
C LYS A 48 -23.59 39.05 5.98
N SER A 49 -23.60 39.13 7.32
CA SER A 49 -24.66 39.78 8.09
C SER A 49 -24.01 40.54 9.26
N GLY A 50 -23.88 41.85 9.11
CA GLY A 50 -23.08 42.66 10.03
C GLY A 50 -21.62 42.22 10.04
N SER A 51 -21.08 41.89 11.21
CA SER A 51 -19.72 41.36 11.39
C SER A 51 -19.63 39.84 11.28
N SER A 52 -20.75 39.17 11.11
CA SER A 52 -20.80 37.69 10.97
C SER A 52 -20.73 37.29 9.50
N GLU A 53 -20.05 36.16 9.24
CA GLU A 53 -19.93 35.57 7.90
C GLU A 53 -20.30 34.10 7.94
N PHE A 54 -21.14 33.66 6.99
CA PHE A 54 -21.47 32.27 6.74
C PHE A 54 -20.94 31.87 5.36
N GLU A 55 -20.06 30.91 5.30
CA GLU A 55 -19.46 30.41 4.09
C GLU A 55 -19.82 28.92 3.89
N TYR A 56 -20.14 28.56 2.66
CA TYR A 56 -20.34 27.16 2.29
C TYR A 56 -19.74 26.90 0.92
N TYR A 57 -19.29 25.67 0.76
CA TYR A 57 -18.74 25.16 -0.49
C TYR A 57 -19.22 23.72 -0.70
N GLY A 58 -19.48 23.37 -1.97
CA GLY A 58 -19.72 22.00 -2.42
C GLY A 58 -19.02 21.78 -3.75
N GLY A 59 -18.36 20.64 -3.88
CA GLY A 59 -17.65 20.21 -5.08
C GLY A 59 -17.98 18.78 -5.44
N ILE A 60 -17.97 18.48 -6.74
CA ILE A 60 -18.03 17.13 -7.29
C ILE A 60 -16.83 16.92 -8.19
N SER A 61 -16.22 15.76 -8.10
CA SER A 61 -15.04 15.39 -8.88
C SER A 61 -15.27 14.14 -9.68
N PHE A 62 -14.73 14.11 -10.90
CA PHE A 62 -14.53 12.92 -11.70
C PHE A 62 -13.11 12.43 -11.50
N LEU A 63 -12.93 11.15 -11.26
CA LEU A 63 -11.66 10.52 -10.96
C LEU A 63 -11.30 9.54 -12.06
N ASN A 64 -10.07 9.66 -12.57
CA ASN A 64 -9.48 8.70 -13.50
C ASN A 64 -8.35 7.96 -12.78
N GLY A 65 -8.60 6.75 -12.31
CA GLY A 65 -7.62 5.90 -11.64
C GLY A 65 -6.54 5.44 -12.60
N GLN A 66 -5.28 5.78 -12.31
CA GLN A 66 -4.13 5.43 -13.13
C GLN A 66 -3.41 4.20 -12.60
N SER A 67 -3.05 4.19 -11.31
CA SER A 67 -2.43 3.04 -10.68
C SER A 67 -2.95 2.82 -9.27
N TYR A 68 -3.02 1.55 -8.90
CA TYR A 68 -3.33 1.07 -7.57
C TYR A 68 -2.35 -0.02 -7.19
N LEU A 69 -1.81 0.05 -6.00
CA LEU A 69 -1.01 -0.99 -5.40
C LEU A 69 -1.40 -1.08 -3.92
N ASP A 70 -1.79 -2.27 -3.52
CA ASP A 70 -2.03 -2.64 -2.13
C ASP A 70 -1.24 -3.91 -1.82
N ILE A 71 -0.48 -3.90 -0.75
CA ILE A 71 0.28 -5.04 -0.24
C ILE A 71 0.07 -5.09 1.26
N SER A 72 -0.41 -6.23 1.74
CA SER A 72 -0.63 -6.43 3.17
C SER A 72 -0.17 -7.81 3.62
N THR A 73 0.34 -7.91 4.85
CA THR A 73 0.64 -9.19 5.51
C THR A 73 -0.25 -9.35 6.72
N THR A 74 -1.06 -10.41 6.73
CA THR A 74 -1.89 -10.78 7.89
C THR A 74 -1.17 -11.72 8.85
N ARG A 75 -0.15 -12.42 8.36
CA ARG A 75 0.77 -13.26 9.11
C ARG A 75 2.15 -13.12 8.50
N GLY A 76 3.14 -12.83 9.30
CA GLY A 76 4.50 -12.71 8.82
C GLY A 76 5.49 -12.84 9.97
N SER A 77 6.41 -13.81 9.86
CA SER A 77 7.47 -13.98 10.84
C SER A 77 8.71 -14.61 10.22
N ILE A 78 9.86 -14.23 10.74
CA ILE A 78 11.15 -14.81 10.38
C ILE A 78 11.82 -15.32 11.66
N TYR A 79 11.95 -16.62 11.79
CA TYR A 79 12.78 -17.25 12.83
C TYR A 79 14.20 -17.43 12.29
N THR A 80 15.19 -17.03 13.06
CA THR A 80 16.61 -17.25 12.73
C THR A 80 17.20 -18.18 13.77
N GLN A 81 17.80 -19.29 13.32
CA GLN A 81 18.46 -20.23 14.20
C GLN A 81 19.68 -19.57 14.88
N PRO A 82 20.00 -19.92 16.17
CA PRO A 82 21.09 -19.27 16.93
C PRO A 82 22.44 -19.25 16.22
N ASP A 83 22.79 -20.36 15.57
CA ASP A 83 24.05 -20.52 14.86
C ASP A 83 24.01 -19.98 13.41
N GLY A 84 22.83 -19.51 12.98
CA GLY A 84 22.63 -18.94 11.65
C GLY A 84 22.60 -19.96 10.51
N GLU A 85 22.45 -21.25 10.80
CA GLU A 85 22.43 -22.31 9.78
C GLU A 85 21.20 -22.20 8.89
N TYR A 86 20.06 -21.77 9.44
CA TYR A 86 18.84 -21.57 8.67
C TYR A 86 17.98 -20.42 9.23
N ALA A 87 17.09 -19.94 8.38
CA ALA A 87 15.99 -19.06 8.76
C ALA A 87 14.67 -19.61 8.20
N ASP A 88 13.63 -19.64 9.02
CA ASP A 88 12.27 -20.01 8.63
C ASP A 88 11.43 -18.76 8.44
N LEU A 89 10.89 -18.60 7.24
CA LEU A 89 9.89 -17.59 6.89
C LEU A 89 8.51 -18.22 6.91
N ASP A 90 7.60 -17.68 7.69
CA ASP A 90 6.17 -17.98 7.63
C ASP A 90 5.44 -16.70 7.25
N ILE A 91 4.76 -16.70 6.10
CA ILE A 91 4.14 -15.48 5.56
C ILE A 91 2.80 -15.76 4.90
N ARG A 92 1.83 -14.91 5.18
CA ARG A 92 0.62 -14.73 4.39
C ARG A 92 0.53 -13.28 3.92
N LEU A 93 0.78 -13.11 2.63
CA LEU A 93 0.79 -11.82 1.94
C LEU A 93 -0.35 -11.78 0.93
N GLU A 94 -1.07 -10.68 0.93
CA GLU A 94 -2.08 -10.36 -0.08
C GLU A 94 -1.65 -9.13 -0.85
N SER A 95 -1.86 -9.14 -2.16
CA SER A 95 -1.56 -7.96 -2.99
C SER A 95 -2.62 -7.76 -4.06
N ARG A 96 -2.95 -6.49 -4.28
CA ARG A 96 -3.77 -6.01 -5.40
C ARG A 96 -2.99 -4.97 -6.18
N GLN A 97 -2.92 -5.16 -7.48
CA GLN A 97 -2.19 -4.26 -8.37
C GLN A 97 -2.99 -4.02 -9.64
N SER A 98 -3.22 -2.74 -9.98
CA SER A 98 -3.83 -2.37 -11.26
C SER A 98 -2.93 -2.75 -12.44
N ASP A 99 -3.48 -2.75 -13.65
CA ASP A 99 -2.72 -3.03 -14.88
C ASP A 99 -1.56 -2.04 -15.07
N THR A 100 -0.32 -2.54 -14.98
CA THR A 100 0.90 -1.74 -15.16
C THR A 100 1.32 -1.55 -16.62
N THR A 101 0.67 -2.25 -17.57
CA THR A 101 0.99 -2.13 -19.01
C THR A 101 0.61 -0.78 -19.57
N LYS A 102 -0.22 -0.01 -18.86
CA LYS A 102 -0.69 1.32 -19.22
C LYS A 102 -0.38 2.30 -18.11
N SER A 103 0.82 2.85 -18.07
CA SER A 103 1.25 3.83 -17.08
C SER A 103 1.44 5.25 -17.64
N ASN A 104 0.99 5.52 -18.89
CA ASN A 104 1.14 6.81 -19.50
C ASN A 104 0.08 7.82 -19.01
N PHE A 105 0.42 9.11 -19.10
CA PHE A 105 -0.53 10.19 -18.87
C PHE A 105 -1.80 9.99 -19.71
N GLY A 106 -2.97 9.97 -19.06
CA GLY A 106 -4.26 9.68 -19.71
C GLY A 106 -4.64 8.20 -19.78
N SER A 107 -3.81 7.26 -19.28
CA SER A 107 -4.24 5.88 -19.11
C SER A 107 -5.35 5.80 -18.06
N SER A 108 -6.31 4.89 -18.26
CA SER A 108 -7.40 4.66 -17.34
C SER A 108 -7.43 3.19 -16.93
N ASN A 109 -7.21 2.94 -15.65
CA ASN A 109 -7.36 1.63 -15.01
C ASN A 109 -8.57 1.58 -14.08
N GLY A 110 -9.20 2.73 -13.82
CA GLY A 110 -10.40 2.84 -13.01
C GLY A 110 -11.07 4.18 -13.22
N LEU A 111 -12.38 4.24 -12.93
CA LEU A 111 -13.17 5.46 -12.95
C LEU A 111 -13.87 5.63 -11.61
N GLY A 112 -13.98 6.90 -11.18
CA GLY A 112 -14.58 7.21 -9.90
C GLY A 112 -15.17 8.59 -9.82
N ALA A 113 -15.70 8.90 -8.64
CA ALA A 113 -16.19 10.21 -8.28
C ALA A 113 -15.94 10.49 -6.80
N SER A 114 -15.81 11.77 -6.46
CA SER A 114 -15.77 12.23 -5.06
C SER A 114 -16.57 13.51 -4.85
N LEU A 115 -16.87 13.79 -3.59
CA LEU A 115 -17.58 14.96 -3.12
C LEU A 115 -16.71 15.71 -2.10
N ASP A 116 -16.76 17.04 -2.18
CA ASP A 116 -16.18 17.94 -1.19
C ASP A 116 -17.25 18.83 -0.61
N LEU A 117 -17.23 18.99 0.69
CA LEU A 117 -18.16 19.84 1.43
C LEU A 117 -17.40 20.68 2.44
N MET A 118 -17.74 21.94 2.56
CA MET A 118 -17.24 22.83 3.59
C MET A 118 -18.35 23.78 4.07
N VAL A 119 -18.38 24.00 5.36
CA VAL A 119 -19.20 25.02 6.01
C VAL A 119 -18.33 25.76 7.02
N SER A 120 -18.41 27.07 7.02
CA SER A 120 -17.67 27.91 7.96
C SER A 120 -18.58 29.05 8.45
N TYR A 121 -18.50 29.33 9.73
CA TYR A 121 -19.22 30.46 10.36
C TYR A 121 -18.26 31.31 11.18
N LYS A 122 -18.15 32.58 10.84
CA LYS A 122 -17.43 33.61 11.59
C LYS A 122 -18.43 34.42 12.42
N MET A 123 -18.21 34.40 13.73
CA MET A 123 -19.01 35.18 14.68
C MET A 123 -18.52 36.65 14.75
N GLU A 124 -19.33 37.53 15.33
CA GLU A 124 -18.99 38.93 15.52
C GLU A 124 -17.75 39.19 16.37
N ASN A 125 -17.42 38.28 17.30
CA ASN A 125 -16.23 38.31 18.15
C ASN A 125 -14.97 37.72 17.48
N GLU A 126 -14.95 37.64 16.15
CA GLU A 126 -13.86 37.11 15.31
C GLU A 126 -13.58 35.58 15.44
N ILE A 127 -14.33 34.88 16.26
CA ILE A 127 -14.21 33.40 16.32
C ILE A 127 -14.77 32.80 15.02
N ARG A 128 -13.98 31.91 14.37
CA ARG A 128 -14.42 31.18 13.20
C ARG A 128 -14.47 29.69 13.53
N ILE A 129 -15.58 29.06 13.21
CA ILE A 129 -15.78 27.62 13.30
C ILE A 129 -15.96 27.10 11.87
N SER A 130 -15.19 26.08 11.49
CA SER A 130 -15.26 25.48 10.16
C SER A 130 -15.33 23.96 10.27
N LEU A 131 -16.16 23.35 9.41
CA LEU A 131 -16.25 21.92 9.21
C LEU A 131 -16.04 21.64 7.73
N SER A 132 -15.14 20.72 7.39
CA SER A 132 -14.91 20.30 6.01
C SER A 132 -14.78 18.79 5.93
N ALA A 133 -15.24 18.26 4.80
CA ALA A 133 -15.04 16.88 4.41
C ALA A 133 -14.66 16.90 2.93
N THR A 134 -13.49 16.37 2.61
CA THR A 134 -12.91 16.42 1.26
C THR A 134 -12.63 15.01 0.76
N ASP A 135 -12.70 14.84 -0.56
CA ASP A 135 -12.40 13.59 -1.24
C ASP A 135 -13.24 12.39 -0.77
N ILE A 136 -14.49 12.65 -0.32
CA ILE A 136 -15.41 11.55 0.01
C ILE A 136 -15.80 10.87 -1.29
N GLY A 137 -15.11 9.78 -1.64
CA GLY A 137 -15.29 9.18 -2.94
C GLY A 137 -14.80 7.75 -3.06
N MET A 138 -14.91 7.24 -4.28
CA MET A 138 -14.48 5.90 -4.62
C MET A 138 -14.01 5.82 -6.07
N ILE A 139 -13.14 4.84 -6.35
CA ILE A 139 -12.70 4.47 -7.70
C ILE A 139 -13.01 3.00 -7.92
N ALA A 140 -13.75 2.71 -8.99
CA ALA A 140 -13.97 1.36 -9.48
C ALA A 140 -12.87 0.99 -10.48
N TRP A 141 -12.03 0.02 -10.11
CA TRP A 141 -10.92 -0.48 -10.90
C TRP A 141 -11.38 -1.56 -11.86
N ASN A 142 -10.75 -1.64 -13.03
CA ASN A 142 -11.13 -2.55 -14.08
C ASN A 142 -10.74 -4.01 -13.79
N ASN A 143 -11.28 -4.95 -14.57
CA ASN A 143 -11.06 -6.40 -14.42
C ASN A 143 -9.65 -6.88 -14.82
N LYS A 144 -8.72 -5.96 -15.12
CA LYS A 144 -7.31 -6.28 -15.38
C LYS A 144 -6.45 -6.17 -14.14
N THR A 145 -7.04 -5.75 -13.03
CA THR A 145 -6.36 -5.72 -11.73
C THR A 145 -6.00 -7.13 -11.32
N SER A 146 -4.74 -7.34 -10.98
CA SER A 146 -4.22 -8.59 -10.46
C SER A 146 -4.42 -8.62 -8.95
N TYR A 147 -4.99 -9.69 -8.45
CA TYR A 147 -5.04 -10.05 -7.04
C TYR A 147 -4.32 -11.37 -6.85
N PHE A 148 -3.45 -11.45 -5.86
CA PHE A 148 -2.81 -12.71 -5.49
C PHE A 148 -2.62 -12.80 -3.98
N VAL A 149 -2.57 -14.05 -3.51
CA VAL A 149 -2.29 -14.40 -2.12
C VAL A 149 -1.11 -15.36 -2.11
N VAL A 150 -0.11 -15.04 -1.32
CA VAL A 150 0.98 -15.96 -0.98
C VAL A 150 0.74 -16.43 0.45
N ASP A 151 0.60 -17.73 0.67
CA ASP A 151 0.43 -18.34 1.99
C ASP A 151 1.40 -19.53 2.07
N THR A 152 2.56 -19.32 2.67
CA THR A 152 3.64 -20.30 2.65
C THR A 152 4.54 -20.21 3.86
N THR A 153 5.20 -21.35 4.12
CA THR A 153 6.33 -21.45 5.04
C THR A 153 7.54 -21.90 4.23
N TYR A 154 8.64 -21.17 4.33
CA TYR A 154 9.87 -21.44 3.59
C TYR A 154 11.06 -21.48 4.53
N ARG A 155 11.92 -22.48 4.38
CA ARG A 155 13.20 -22.57 5.08
C ARG A 155 14.34 -22.19 4.16
N PHE A 156 15.08 -21.17 4.57
CA PHE A 156 16.30 -20.75 3.92
C PHE A 156 17.50 -21.28 4.70
N GLU A 157 18.26 -22.20 4.10
CA GLU A 157 19.43 -22.88 4.72
C GLU A 157 20.78 -22.15 4.43
N GLY A 158 20.71 -20.95 3.83
CA GLY A 158 21.86 -20.16 3.45
C GLY A 158 22.48 -20.59 2.12
N LEU A 159 23.48 -19.85 1.68
CA LEU A 159 24.30 -20.18 0.51
C LEU A 159 25.56 -20.86 0.97
N SER A 160 25.82 -22.10 0.54
CA SER A 160 27.09 -22.76 0.75
C SER A 160 28.11 -22.16 -0.22
N VAL A 161 28.98 -21.28 0.29
CA VAL A 161 30.09 -20.70 -0.49
C VAL A 161 31.33 -21.56 -0.24
N ASN A 162 31.62 -22.50 -1.12
CA ASN A 162 32.78 -23.37 -1.03
C ASN A 162 34.13 -22.65 -1.22
N ASN A 163 34.11 -21.49 -1.88
CA ASN A 163 35.28 -20.63 -2.05
C ASN A 163 34.86 -19.16 -2.27
N LEU A 164 35.28 -18.28 -1.36
CA LEU A 164 35.04 -16.84 -1.45
C LEU A 164 35.62 -16.18 -2.71
N PHE A 165 36.58 -16.80 -3.38
CA PHE A 165 37.21 -16.29 -4.60
C PHE A 165 36.55 -16.80 -5.89
N ASP A 166 35.67 -17.78 -5.81
CA ASP A 166 34.81 -18.26 -6.92
C ASP A 166 33.47 -17.50 -7.01
N SER A 167 33.43 -16.31 -6.47
CA SER A 167 32.22 -15.45 -6.38
C SER A 167 31.59 -15.03 -7.73
N LEU A 168 32.15 -15.47 -8.86
CA LEU A 168 31.57 -15.27 -10.19
C LEU A 168 30.50 -16.32 -10.56
N TYR A 169 30.36 -17.38 -9.78
CA TYR A 169 29.31 -18.40 -9.92
C TYR A 169 28.57 -18.56 -8.57
N LEU A 170 27.93 -17.49 -8.09
CA LEU A 170 26.82 -17.64 -7.18
C LEU A 170 25.75 -18.39 -7.95
N ASP A 171 25.60 -19.68 -7.63
CA ASP A 171 24.54 -20.51 -8.17
C ASP A 171 23.22 -19.99 -7.59
N ILE A 172 22.57 -19.10 -8.33
CA ILE A 172 21.29 -18.46 -7.96
C ILE A 172 20.12 -19.45 -8.16
N THR A 173 20.39 -20.75 -8.19
CA THR A 173 19.35 -21.77 -8.18
C THR A 173 18.48 -21.68 -6.93
N SER A 174 19.04 -21.20 -5.81
CA SER A 174 18.27 -20.92 -4.60
C SER A 174 17.24 -19.78 -4.76
N GLU A 175 17.48 -18.78 -5.61
CA GLU A 175 16.49 -17.74 -5.89
C GLU A 175 15.35 -18.25 -6.78
N ALA A 176 15.64 -19.12 -7.74
CA ALA A 176 14.61 -19.74 -8.57
C ALA A 176 13.75 -20.71 -7.74
N GLU A 177 14.35 -21.50 -6.85
CA GLU A 177 13.61 -22.35 -5.90
C GLU A 177 12.81 -21.53 -4.89
N PHE A 178 13.34 -20.37 -4.44
CA PHE A 178 12.62 -19.44 -3.60
C PHE A 178 11.39 -18.87 -4.33
N VAL A 179 11.55 -18.43 -5.57
CA VAL A 179 10.45 -17.90 -6.38
C VAL A 179 9.44 -18.99 -6.75
N ASP A 180 9.88 -20.21 -7.06
CA ASP A 180 8.99 -21.34 -7.34
C ASP A 180 8.25 -21.85 -6.09
N GLY A 181 8.83 -21.65 -4.90
CA GLY A 181 8.18 -21.95 -3.62
C GLY A 181 6.98 -21.05 -3.33
N PHE A 182 6.95 -19.85 -3.89
CA PHE A 182 5.82 -18.94 -3.85
C PHE A 182 4.85 -19.22 -4.99
N LYS A 183 4.07 -20.31 -4.90
CA LYS A 183 2.97 -20.57 -5.85
C LYS A 183 1.93 -19.47 -5.70
N GLU A 184 1.87 -18.68 -6.71
CA GLU A 184 1.01 -17.52 -6.84
C GLU A 184 -0.32 -17.92 -7.50
N ASP A 185 -1.42 -17.81 -6.79
CA ASP A 185 -2.77 -17.94 -7.37
C ASP A 185 -3.24 -16.54 -7.82
N ARG A 186 -2.82 -16.14 -9.02
CA ARG A 186 -3.18 -14.83 -9.60
C ARG A 186 -4.58 -14.88 -10.19
N LYS A 187 -5.44 -14.03 -9.64
CA LYS A 187 -6.78 -13.76 -10.19
C LYS A 187 -6.79 -12.37 -10.80
N LYS A 188 -7.57 -12.21 -11.86
CA LYS A 188 -7.87 -10.89 -12.43
C LYS A 188 -9.31 -10.54 -12.12
N GLU A 189 -9.50 -9.48 -11.36
CA GLU A 189 -10.83 -9.04 -10.94
C GLU A 189 -10.90 -7.52 -10.79
N GLY A 190 -12.08 -6.95 -11.04
CA GLY A 190 -12.36 -5.56 -10.70
C GLY A 190 -12.71 -5.42 -9.23
N PHE A 191 -12.38 -4.27 -8.66
CA PHE A 191 -12.72 -3.94 -7.27
C PHE A 191 -12.97 -2.44 -7.12
N THR A 192 -13.40 -2.02 -5.94
CA THR A 192 -13.61 -0.61 -5.61
C THR A 192 -12.73 -0.22 -4.42
N SER A 193 -11.97 0.86 -4.57
CA SER A 193 -11.27 1.51 -3.46
C SER A 193 -12.03 2.74 -2.99
N VAL A 194 -11.96 3.05 -1.71
CA VAL A 194 -12.47 4.27 -1.08
C VAL A 194 -11.29 5.23 -0.91
N LEU A 195 -11.53 6.53 -1.06
CA LEU A 195 -10.54 7.60 -0.88
C LEU A 195 -10.55 8.14 0.55
#